data_d85640dd31e333284605fdb5c021919b
#
_entry.id   d85640dd31e333284605fdb5c021919b
#
_cell.length_a   1.000
_cell.length_b   1.000
_cell.length_c   1.000
_cell.angle_alpha   90.00
_cell.angle_beta   90.00
_cell.angle_gamma   90.00
#
_symmetry.space_group_name_H-M   'P 1'
#
loop_
_entity.id
_entity.type
_entity.pdbx_description
1 polymer ?
#
loop_
_entity_poly.entity_id
_entity_poly.type
_entity_poly.pdbx_seq_one_letter_code
_entity_poly.pdbx_strand_id
1 'polypeptide(L)'
;QGDHPRYLKSVSTPKHFAANNEEHNRFYCDAAITETDMREYYLPAFEKCIREGKAESIMTAYNAINGVPCTANNWLLNKVLKQDWGFNGYIVSDCGAPGLLMTDHRYVKTPEAAAMIAIKAGLNLECGDYVFGAPLLNAYKQYMVSTAEIDSAAYHVLRARMRLGMFDDPEKNPYNHLSPEIVGCEKHKELALEAARQSIVLLKNQKNTLPLNAKKIKSIAVVGINAANCEFGDYSGTPVNAPVSVLDGIRNRVGNEIKVVHAPWVSSEEGYQLISPINLPNGLKAEYYDNPTFQGTPKTRIDKGINFEPKNQAPDPFLPKSPLSIRWTGELVPSVSGEYVFSFTSDDGCKLYIDDQLIIDD
;
A
#
# COMPACT_ATOMS: atom_id res chain seq x y z
N GLN A 1 -0.57 -7.50 -21.96
CA GLN A 1 0.52 -8.46 -21.69
C GLN A 1 1.49 -8.61 -22.89
N GLY A 2 1.31 -7.83 -23.94
CA GLY A 2 2.05 -7.89 -25.21
C GLY A 2 1.16 -8.41 -26.32
N ASP A 3 1.64 -8.19 -27.54
CA ASP A 3 0.93 -8.46 -28.80
C ASP A 3 1.54 -9.62 -29.62
N HIS A 4 2.63 -10.21 -29.13
CA HIS A 4 3.28 -11.34 -29.79
C HIS A 4 2.50 -12.65 -29.53
N PRO A 5 2.28 -13.50 -30.56
CA PRO A 5 1.43 -14.70 -30.41
C PRO A 5 1.98 -15.75 -29.45
N ARG A 6 3.31 -15.83 -29.30
CA ARG A 6 3.99 -16.81 -28.43
C ARG A 6 4.42 -16.21 -27.11
N TYR A 7 5.04 -15.03 -27.13
CA TYR A 7 5.68 -14.45 -25.96
C TYR A 7 4.80 -13.40 -25.28
N LEU A 8 4.80 -13.41 -23.96
CA LEU A 8 4.30 -12.32 -23.15
C LEU A 8 5.37 -11.26 -22.96
N LYS A 9 5.01 -10.00 -23.04
CA LYS A 9 5.88 -8.89 -22.67
C LYS A 9 5.98 -8.75 -21.14
N SER A 10 4.84 -8.96 -20.47
CA SER A 10 4.71 -8.95 -19.01
C SER A 10 3.50 -9.78 -18.61
N VAL A 11 3.44 -10.18 -17.35
CA VAL A 11 2.29 -10.86 -16.76
C VAL A 11 1.43 -9.85 -16.00
N SER A 12 0.17 -9.71 -16.42
CA SER A 12 -0.82 -8.94 -15.66
C SER A 12 -1.34 -9.76 -14.50
N THR A 13 -1.40 -9.15 -13.33
CA THR A 13 -1.86 -9.79 -12.09
C THR A 13 -2.91 -8.91 -11.41
N PRO A 14 -4.20 -9.03 -11.77
CA PRO A 14 -5.28 -8.34 -11.06
C PRO A 14 -5.25 -8.65 -9.56
N LYS A 15 -5.51 -7.62 -8.73
CA LYS A 15 -5.45 -7.76 -7.28
C LYS A 15 -6.40 -6.79 -6.56
N HIS A 16 -6.81 -7.07 -5.36
CA HIS A 16 -6.61 -8.31 -4.60
C HIS A 16 -7.89 -9.14 -4.65
N PHE A 17 -7.80 -10.40 -5.02
CA PHE A 17 -8.94 -11.28 -5.30
C PHE A 17 -9.37 -12.04 -4.04
N ALA A 18 -10.52 -11.68 -3.42
CA ALA A 18 -11.50 -10.66 -3.76
C ALA A 18 -12.02 -9.97 -2.49
N ALA A 19 -12.85 -8.93 -2.69
CA ALA A 19 -13.52 -8.20 -1.61
C ALA A 19 -12.58 -7.59 -0.55
N ASN A 20 -11.38 -7.18 -0.94
CA ASN A 20 -10.40 -6.49 -0.11
C ASN A 20 -10.65 -4.97 -0.16
N ASN A 21 -11.74 -4.53 0.49
CA ASN A 21 -12.20 -3.14 0.47
C ASN A 21 -12.02 -2.43 1.83
N GLU A 22 -11.57 -3.16 2.84
CA GLU A 22 -11.29 -2.67 4.19
C GLU A 22 -9.78 -2.74 4.45
N GLU A 23 -9.09 -1.61 4.29
CA GLU A 23 -7.64 -1.55 4.41
C GLU A 23 -7.17 -1.65 5.86
N HIS A 24 -7.90 -0.99 6.79
CA HIS A 24 -7.50 -0.91 8.19
C HIS A 24 -7.38 -2.29 8.86
N ASN A 25 -8.32 -3.19 8.57
CA ASN A 25 -8.40 -4.53 9.16
C ASN A 25 -8.07 -5.65 8.17
N ARG A 26 -7.40 -5.36 7.07
CA ARG A 26 -7.21 -6.27 5.93
C ARG A 26 -6.67 -7.65 6.29
N PHE A 27 -5.83 -7.78 7.33
CA PHE A 27 -5.18 -9.03 7.71
C PHE A 27 -6.10 -10.02 8.43
N TYR A 28 -7.17 -9.54 9.06
CA TYR A 28 -8.10 -10.38 9.83
C TYR A 28 -9.58 -10.10 9.54
N CYS A 29 -9.88 -9.20 8.60
CA CYS A 29 -11.24 -8.93 8.17
C CYS A 29 -11.89 -10.19 7.60
N ASP A 30 -13.12 -10.48 8.02
CA ASP A 30 -14.00 -11.48 7.44
C ASP A 30 -15.22 -10.80 6.82
N ALA A 31 -15.23 -10.70 5.51
CA ALA A 31 -16.29 -10.05 4.75
C ALA A 31 -17.50 -10.98 4.63
N ALA A 32 -18.58 -10.66 5.35
CA ALA A 32 -19.85 -11.37 5.25
C ALA A 32 -20.61 -10.91 3.99
N ILE A 33 -20.56 -11.70 2.93
CA ILE A 33 -21.10 -11.33 1.61
C ILE A 33 -21.93 -12.47 1.05
N THR A 34 -23.10 -12.16 0.49
CA THR A 34 -23.92 -13.17 -0.21
C THR A 34 -23.25 -13.59 -1.53
N GLU A 35 -23.56 -14.79 -2.03
CA GLU A 35 -23.05 -15.22 -3.35
C GLU A 35 -23.54 -14.31 -4.47
N THR A 36 -24.75 -13.78 -4.36
CA THR A 36 -25.31 -12.81 -5.32
C THR A 36 -24.47 -11.55 -5.37
N ASP A 37 -24.19 -10.93 -4.22
CA ASP A 37 -23.37 -9.73 -4.16
C ASP A 37 -21.93 -9.99 -4.63
N MET A 38 -21.38 -11.16 -4.32
CA MET A 38 -20.08 -11.56 -4.86
C MET A 38 -20.11 -11.54 -6.39
N ARG A 39 -21.10 -12.20 -7.02
CA ARG A 39 -21.17 -12.33 -8.48
C ARG A 39 -21.57 -11.05 -9.21
N GLU A 40 -22.38 -10.20 -8.58
CA GLU A 40 -22.90 -8.98 -9.22
C GLU A 40 -22.03 -7.75 -8.96
N TYR A 41 -21.28 -7.70 -7.86
CA TYR A 41 -20.54 -6.52 -7.45
C TYR A 41 -19.02 -6.75 -7.33
N TYR A 42 -18.56 -7.73 -6.55
CA TYR A 42 -17.14 -7.89 -6.26
C TYR A 42 -16.34 -8.61 -7.34
N LEU A 43 -16.94 -9.56 -8.05
CA LEU A 43 -16.25 -10.40 -9.01
C LEU A 43 -16.20 -9.87 -10.45
N PRO A 44 -17.14 -9.04 -10.96
CA PRO A 44 -17.21 -8.69 -12.38
C PRO A 44 -15.95 -8.02 -12.94
N ALA A 45 -15.28 -7.19 -12.16
CA ALA A 45 -14.04 -6.55 -12.59
C ALA A 45 -12.91 -7.58 -12.82
N PHE A 46 -12.79 -8.55 -11.92
CA PHE A 46 -11.82 -9.65 -12.06
C PHE A 46 -12.18 -10.57 -13.22
N GLU A 47 -13.47 -10.90 -13.38
CA GLU A 47 -13.94 -11.73 -14.50
C GLU A 47 -13.55 -11.12 -15.85
N LYS A 48 -13.75 -9.81 -16.03
CA LYS A 48 -13.31 -9.11 -17.24
C LYS A 48 -11.81 -9.16 -17.44
N CYS A 49 -11.02 -8.96 -16.40
CA CYS A 49 -9.57 -9.08 -16.48
C CYS A 49 -9.12 -10.47 -16.94
N ILE A 50 -9.83 -11.53 -16.51
CA ILE A 50 -9.53 -12.92 -16.88
C ILE A 50 -10.07 -13.26 -18.26
N ARG A 51 -11.37 -13.05 -18.50
CA ARG A 51 -12.03 -13.50 -19.74
C ARG A 51 -11.70 -12.63 -20.95
N GLU A 52 -11.69 -11.31 -20.77
CA GLU A 52 -11.44 -10.34 -21.86
C GLU A 52 -9.97 -9.92 -21.89
N GLY A 53 -9.41 -9.53 -20.74
CA GLY A 53 -8.02 -9.10 -20.62
C GLY A 53 -6.99 -10.23 -20.70
N LYS A 54 -7.44 -11.51 -20.61
CA LYS A 54 -6.57 -12.70 -20.67
C LYS A 54 -5.42 -12.67 -19.65
N ALA A 55 -5.64 -12.08 -18.48
CA ALA A 55 -4.62 -12.00 -17.45
C ALA A 55 -4.03 -13.39 -17.14
N GLU A 56 -2.70 -13.49 -17.13
CA GLU A 56 -1.98 -14.76 -16.93
C GLU A 56 -1.76 -15.08 -15.44
N SER A 57 -2.02 -14.12 -14.57
CA SER A 57 -1.92 -14.30 -13.10
C SER A 57 -3.08 -13.59 -12.40
N ILE A 58 -3.31 -13.98 -11.15
CA ILE A 58 -4.20 -13.29 -10.22
C ILE A 58 -3.63 -13.38 -8.79
N MET A 59 -3.77 -12.32 -8.00
CA MET A 59 -3.28 -12.30 -6.62
C MET A 59 -4.45 -12.39 -5.65
N THR A 60 -4.37 -13.34 -4.69
CA THR A 60 -5.38 -13.48 -3.64
C THR A 60 -5.30 -12.33 -2.63
N ALA A 61 -6.42 -12.04 -1.99
CA ALA A 61 -6.49 -11.01 -0.95
C ALA A 61 -6.08 -11.54 0.43
N TYR A 62 -5.81 -10.61 1.35
CA TYR A 62 -5.53 -10.93 2.75
C TYR A 62 -6.77 -11.40 3.51
N ASN A 63 -7.91 -10.76 3.28
CA ASN A 63 -9.14 -10.97 4.05
C ASN A 63 -9.75 -12.37 3.85
N ALA A 64 -10.63 -12.72 4.76
CA ALA A 64 -11.55 -13.84 4.61
C ALA A 64 -12.87 -13.40 3.95
N ILE A 65 -13.60 -14.35 3.40
CA ILE A 65 -14.97 -14.20 2.90
C ILE A 65 -15.79 -15.34 3.52
N ASN A 66 -16.81 -14.97 4.29
CA ASN A 66 -17.69 -15.92 4.96
C ASN A 66 -16.93 -16.99 5.76
N GLY A 67 -15.96 -16.58 6.55
CA GLY A 67 -15.14 -17.42 7.41
C GLY A 67 -13.99 -18.14 6.71
N VAL A 68 -13.79 -17.98 5.40
CA VAL A 68 -12.73 -18.66 4.66
C VAL A 68 -11.74 -17.63 4.08
N PRO A 69 -10.47 -17.60 4.53
CA PRO A 69 -9.46 -16.71 3.98
C PRO A 69 -9.28 -16.88 2.47
N CYS A 70 -9.18 -15.79 1.71
CA CYS A 70 -9.13 -15.83 0.26
C CYS A 70 -8.03 -16.74 -0.29
N THR A 71 -6.89 -16.81 0.38
CA THR A 71 -5.74 -17.68 0.01
C THR A 71 -6.07 -19.18 0.14
N ALA A 72 -7.05 -19.54 0.97
CA ALA A 72 -7.50 -20.92 1.21
C ALA A 72 -8.92 -21.21 0.68
N ASN A 73 -9.50 -20.28 -0.06
CA ASN A 73 -10.90 -20.35 -0.46
C ASN A 73 -11.09 -21.16 -1.75
N ASN A 74 -11.38 -22.44 -1.56
CA ASN A 74 -11.59 -23.37 -2.67
C ASN A 74 -12.75 -22.97 -3.61
N TRP A 75 -13.84 -22.41 -3.08
CA TRP A 75 -14.94 -21.90 -3.90
C TRP A 75 -14.46 -20.77 -4.81
N LEU A 76 -13.74 -19.80 -4.26
CA LEU A 76 -13.25 -18.65 -4.99
C LEU A 76 -12.23 -19.05 -6.07
N LEU A 77 -11.23 -19.86 -5.70
CA LEU A 77 -10.08 -20.15 -6.56
C LEU A 77 -10.32 -21.31 -7.53
N ASN A 78 -10.98 -22.39 -7.10
CA ASN A 78 -11.22 -23.53 -7.98
C ASN A 78 -12.57 -23.45 -8.67
N LYS A 79 -13.68 -23.15 -7.94
CA LYS A 79 -15.01 -23.12 -8.56
C LYS A 79 -15.18 -21.89 -9.44
N VAL A 80 -15.04 -20.69 -8.87
CA VAL A 80 -15.30 -19.45 -9.62
C VAL A 80 -14.20 -19.18 -10.64
N LEU A 81 -12.96 -19.07 -10.19
CA LEU A 81 -11.87 -18.63 -11.05
C LEU A 81 -11.52 -19.67 -12.12
N LYS A 82 -11.24 -20.92 -11.72
CA LYS A 82 -10.79 -21.95 -12.68
C LYS A 82 -11.93 -22.58 -13.46
N GLN A 83 -13.01 -23.03 -12.78
CA GLN A 83 -14.10 -23.76 -13.46
C GLN A 83 -15.04 -22.81 -14.20
N ASP A 84 -15.59 -21.77 -13.53
CA ASP A 84 -16.61 -20.92 -14.13
C ASP A 84 -16.00 -19.95 -15.16
N TRP A 85 -14.81 -19.40 -14.90
CA TRP A 85 -14.15 -18.44 -15.79
C TRP A 85 -13.13 -19.06 -16.74
N GLY A 86 -12.74 -20.31 -16.53
CA GLY A 86 -11.77 -21.02 -17.37
C GLY A 86 -10.34 -20.49 -17.21
N PHE A 87 -9.99 -19.96 -16.03
CA PHE A 87 -8.66 -19.45 -15.76
C PHE A 87 -7.62 -20.57 -15.77
N ASN A 88 -6.59 -20.39 -16.58
CA ASN A 88 -5.50 -21.34 -16.74
C ASN A 88 -4.12 -20.71 -16.47
N GLY A 89 -4.07 -19.54 -15.86
CA GLY A 89 -2.85 -18.90 -15.41
C GLY A 89 -2.41 -19.40 -14.04
N TYR A 90 -1.52 -18.65 -13.35
CA TYR A 90 -1.13 -18.97 -11.98
C TYR A 90 -1.77 -18.04 -10.98
N ILE A 91 -2.01 -18.56 -9.79
CA ILE A 91 -2.53 -17.84 -8.64
C ILE A 91 -1.36 -17.58 -7.68
N VAL A 92 -1.10 -16.31 -7.38
CA VAL A 92 -0.12 -15.89 -6.38
C VAL A 92 -0.84 -15.36 -5.14
N SER A 93 -0.29 -15.58 -3.96
CA SER A 93 -0.80 -14.94 -2.75
C SER A 93 -0.40 -13.46 -2.69
N ASP A 94 -1.14 -12.65 -1.96
CA ASP A 94 -0.55 -11.42 -1.43
C ASP A 94 0.61 -11.75 -0.49
N CYS A 95 1.52 -10.79 -0.29
CA CYS A 95 2.78 -11.05 0.42
C CYS A 95 2.52 -11.40 1.89
N GLY A 96 2.93 -12.60 2.28
CA GLY A 96 2.71 -13.14 3.62
C GLY A 96 1.30 -13.68 3.90
N ALA A 97 0.33 -13.54 2.99
CA ALA A 97 -1.04 -13.98 3.21
C ALA A 97 -1.20 -15.46 3.62
N PRO A 98 -0.41 -16.41 3.11
CA PRO A 98 -0.48 -17.80 3.60
C PRO A 98 -0.10 -17.95 5.08
N GLY A 99 0.79 -17.10 5.61
CA GLY A 99 1.12 -17.07 7.04
C GLY A 99 -0.05 -16.62 7.91
N LEU A 100 -0.86 -15.68 7.42
CA LEU A 100 -2.03 -15.17 8.14
C LEU A 100 -3.12 -16.24 8.38
N LEU A 101 -3.13 -17.33 7.60
CA LEU A 101 -4.00 -18.46 7.87
C LEU A 101 -3.83 -19.00 9.29
N MET A 102 -2.65 -18.84 9.84
CA MET A 102 -2.29 -19.33 11.16
C MET A 102 -2.33 -18.22 12.22
N THR A 103 -1.76 -17.06 11.92
CA THR A 103 -1.59 -15.99 12.91
C THR A 103 -2.86 -15.18 13.14
N ASP A 104 -3.42 -14.60 12.12
CA ASP A 104 -4.49 -13.60 12.20
C ASP A 104 -5.88 -14.23 12.04
N HIS A 105 -6.07 -15.02 10.99
CA HIS A 105 -7.33 -15.74 10.78
C HIS A 105 -7.51 -16.93 11.72
N ARG A 106 -6.42 -17.49 12.28
CA ARG A 106 -6.44 -18.68 13.15
C ARG A 106 -7.22 -19.84 12.52
N TYR A 107 -7.18 -19.92 11.22
CA TYR A 107 -7.91 -20.89 10.40
C TYR A 107 -7.28 -22.29 10.49
N VAL A 108 -5.96 -22.34 10.64
CA VAL A 108 -5.17 -23.56 10.87
C VAL A 108 -4.19 -23.35 12.02
N LYS A 109 -3.60 -24.45 12.53
CA LYS A 109 -2.74 -24.42 13.72
C LYS A 109 -1.25 -24.56 13.42
N THR A 110 -0.89 -25.07 12.22
CA THR A 110 0.52 -25.33 11.88
C THR A 110 0.85 -24.80 10.49
N PRO A 111 2.12 -24.46 10.22
CA PRO A 111 2.56 -24.01 8.90
C PRO A 111 2.34 -25.06 7.82
N GLU A 112 2.48 -26.36 8.16
CA GLU A 112 2.21 -27.47 7.22
C GLU A 112 0.74 -27.53 6.82
N ALA A 113 -0.17 -27.30 7.78
CA ALA A 113 -1.59 -27.22 7.49
C ALA A 113 -1.94 -25.99 6.63
N ALA A 114 -1.28 -24.86 6.87
CA ALA A 114 -1.43 -23.67 6.04
C ALA A 114 -0.98 -23.93 4.60
N ALA A 115 0.19 -24.54 4.40
CA ALA A 115 0.70 -24.93 3.09
C ALA A 115 -0.26 -25.90 2.38
N MET A 116 -0.72 -26.94 3.09
CA MET A 116 -1.65 -27.93 2.55
C MET A 116 -2.96 -27.29 2.07
N ILE A 117 -3.60 -26.48 2.91
CA ILE A 117 -4.88 -25.85 2.56
C ILE A 117 -4.73 -24.89 1.39
N ALA A 118 -3.69 -24.06 1.39
CA ALA A 118 -3.44 -23.10 0.33
C ALA A 118 -3.22 -23.77 -1.03
N ILE A 119 -2.34 -24.79 -1.11
CA ILE A 119 -2.08 -25.50 -2.36
C ILE A 119 -3.31 -26.26 -2.86
N LYS A 120 -4.08 -26.90 -1.98
CA LYS A 120 -5.33 -27.60 -2.32
C LYS A 120 -6.44 -26.65 -2.75
N ALA A 121 -6.48 -25.44 -2.21
CA ALA A 121 -7.37 -24.40 -2.69
C ALA A 121 -6.99 -23.87 -4.08
N GLY A 122 -5.79 -24.18 -4.55
CA GLY A 122 -5.33 -23.85 -5.90
C GLY A 122 -4.28 -22.76 -5.98
N LEU A 123 -3.72 -22.30 -4.86
CA LEU A 123 -2.57 -21.39 -4.85
C LEU A 123 -1.36 -22.07 -5.52
N ASN A 124 -0.67 -21.32 -6.40
CA ASN A 124 0.47 -21.85 -7.14
C ASN A 124 1.80 -21.26 -6.67
N LEU A 125 1.78 -20.01 -6.21
CA LEU A 125 2.97 -19.25 -5.82
C LEU A 125 2.68 -18.45 -4.56
N GLU A 126 3.60 -18.49 -3.61
CA GLU A 126 3.57 -17.60 -2.44
C GLU A 126 4.43 -16.35 -2.72
N CYS A 127 3.88 -15.18 -2.40
CA CYS A 127 4.69 -13.98 -2.27
C CYS A 127 5.24 -13.93 -0.83
N GLY A 128 6.53 -14.21 -0.70
CA GLY A 128 7.22 -14.42 0.56
C GLY A 128 7.79 -15.84 0.66
N ASP A 129 8.17 -16.27 1.85
CA ASP A 129 8.74 -17.60 2.12
C ASP A 129 8.27 -18.10 3.50
N TYR A 130 6.96 -18.10 3.73
CA TYR A 130 6.38 -18.44 5.03
C TYR A 130 5.91 -19.90 5.08
N VAL A 131 5.22 -20.38 4.06
CA VAL A 131 4.61 -21.72 4.07
C VAL A 131 4.97 -22.58 2.86
N PHE A 132 5.30 -22.00 1.70
CA PHE A 132 5.68 -22.78 0.49
C PHE A 132 7.16 -23.14 0.43
N GLY A 133 7.95 -22.78 1.43
CA GLY A 133 9.31 -23.28 1.65
C GLY A 133 9.36 -24.58 2.45
N ALA A 134 10.02 -24.55 3.60
CA ALA A 134 10.19 -25.72 4.48
C ALA A 134 8.85 -26.34 4.96
N PRO A 135 7.80 -25.55 5.30
CA PRO A 135 6.52 -26.14 5.71
C PRO A 135 5.87 -27.00 4.63
N LEU A 136 5.86 -26.55 3.35
CA LEU A 136 5.32 -27.34 2.25
C LEU A 136 6.09 -28.64 2.06
N LEU A 137 7.43 -28.61 2.14
CA LEU A 137 8.24 -29.81 2.09
C LEU A 137 7.94 -30.77 3.24
N ASN A 138 7.71 -30.26 4.44
CA ASN A 138 7.31 -31.06 5.59
C ASN A 138 5.92 -31.64 5.40
N ALA A 139 4.95 -30.85 4.91
CA ALA A 139 3.60 -31.32 4.59
C ALA A 139 3.64 -32.47 3.55
N TYR A 140 4.49 -32.36 2.53
CA TYR A 140 4.72 -33.42 1.56
C TYR A 140 5.29 -34.71 2.23
N LYS A 141 6.31 -34.59 3.05
CA LYS A 141 6.90 -35.72 3.79
C LYS A 141 5.92 -36.40 4.74
N GLN A 142 4.92 -35.64 5.23
CA GLN A 142 3.84 -36.14 6.08
C GLN A 142 2.62 -36.65 5.29
N TYR A 143 2.73 -36.73 3.97
CA TYR A 143 1.62 -37.16 3.06
C TYR A 143 0.38 -36.27 3.13
N MET A 144 0.49 -35.04 3.59
CA MET A 144 -0.60 -34.06 3.61
C MET A 144 -0.84 -33.45 2.21
N VAL A 145 0.21 -33.40 1.39
CA VAL A 145 0.22 -32.89 0.02
C VAL A 145 0.84 -33.95 -0.88
N SER A 146 0.24 -34.16 -2.05
CA SER A 146 0.72 -35.09 -3.06
C SER A 146 1.69 -34.46 -4.04
N THR A 147 2.52 -35.28 -4.70
CA THR A 147 3.38 -34.83 -5.82
C THR A 147 2.55 -34.16 -6.91
N ALA A 148 1.36 -34.71 -7.24
CA ALA A 148 0.51 -34.16 -8.28
C ALA A 148 0.02 -32.73 -7.98
N GLU A 149 -0.25 -32.39 -6.71
CA GLU A 149 -0.64 -31.03 -6.30
C GLU A 149 0.54 -30.06 -6.44
N ILE A 150 1.75 -30.50 -6.05
CA ILE A 150 2.99 -29.70 -6.21
C ILE A 150 3.31 -29.50 -7.70
N ASP A 151 3.25 -30.57 -8.50
CA ASP A 151 3.51 -30.50 -9.94
C ASP A 151 2.51 -29.59 -10.65
N SER A 152 1.24 -29.65 -10.27
CA SER A 152 0.21 -28.75 -10.79
C SER A 152 0.51 -27.29 -10.46
N ALA A 153 0.92 -27.00 -9.24
CA ALA A 153 1.28 -25.63 -8.84
C ALA A 153 2.51 -25.13 -9.63
N ALA A 154 3.55 -25.94 -9.69
CA ALA A 154 4.78 -25.63 -10.42
C ALA A 154 4.53 -25.45 -11.93
N TYR A 155 3.68 -26.30 -12.53
CA TYR A 155 3.33 -26.23 -13.95
C TYR A 155 2.81 -24.84 -14.35
N HIS A 156 1.87 -24.27 -13.61
CA HIS A 156 1.29 -22.96 -13.93
C HIS A 156 2.33 -21.84 -13.87
N VAL A 157 3.21 -21.86 -12.87
CA VAL A 157 4.28 -20.88 -12.73
C VAL A 157 5.32 -21.02 -13.84
N LEU A 158 5.78 -22.25 -14.11
CA LEU A 158 6.78 -22.53 -15.15
C LEU A 158 6.22 -22.21 -16.54
N ARG A 159 4.95 -22.52 -16.79
CA ARG A 159 4.27 -22.16 -18.03
C ARG A 159 4.29 -20.65 -18.30
N ALA A 160 4.01 -19.85 -17.29
CA ALA A 160 4.09 -18.39 -17.41
C ALA A 160 5.52 -17.92 -17.72
N ARG A 161 6.53 -18.51 -17.08
CA ARG A 161 7.95 -18.23 -17.37
C ARG A 161 8.34 -18.64 -18.78
N MET A 162 7.84 -19.78 -19.28
CA MET A 162 8.06 -20.19 -20.67
C MET A 162 7.39 -19.21 -21.65
N ARG A 163 6.19 -18.73 -21.34
CA ARG A 163 5.52 -17.71 -22.15
C ARG A 163 6.22 -16.35 -22.11
N LEU A 164 6.95 -16.02 -21.04
CA LEU A 164 7.83 -14.86 -20.96
C LEU A 164 9.14 -15.07 -21.74
N GLY A 165 9.39 -16.26 -22.29
CA GLY A 165 10.62 -16.60 -23.02
C GLY A 165 11.86 -16.74 -22.15
N MET A 166 11.70 -16.95 -20.83
CA MET A 166 12.83 -16.98 -19.88
C MET A 166 13.76 -18.18 -20.08
N PHE A 167 13.32 -19.22 -20.82
CA PHE A 167 14.09 -20.42 -21.11
C PHE A 167 14.48 -20.55 -22.60
N ASP A 168 14.06 -19.60 -23.42
CA ASP A 168 14.39 -19.56 -24.85
C ASP A 168 15.68 -18.75 -25.07
N ASP A 169 16.25 -18.90 -26.27
CA ASP A 169 17.30 -18.03 -26.75
C ASP A 169 16.84 -16.56 -26.69
N PRO A 170 17.58 -15.66 -26.04
CA PRO A 170 17.18 -14.24 -25.89
C PRO A 170 16.84 -13.56 -27.20
N GLU A 171 17.51 -13.90 -28.29
CA GLU A 171 17.30 -13.32 -29.62
C GLU A 171 15.93 -13.68 -30.23
N LYS A 172 15.28 -14.74 -29.73
CA LYS A 172 13.94 -15.15 -30.18
C LYS A 172 12.80 -14.39 -29.54
N ASN A 173 13.05 -13.75 -28.41
CA ASN A 173 12.05 -12.95 -27.70
C ASN A 173 12.13 -11.48 -28.13
N PRO A 174 11.13 -10.97 -28.89
CA PRO A 174 11.19 -9.62 -29.40
C PRO A 174 11.22 -8.53 -28.32
N TYR A 175 10.80 -8.87 -27.12
CA TYR A 175 10.77 -7.93 -26.00
C TYR A 175 12.14 -7.75 -25.32
N ASN A 176 13.10 -8.63 -25.55
CA ASN A 176 14.46 -8.50 -25.04
C ASN A 176 15.25 -7.40 -25.71
N HIS A 177 14.80 -6.92 -26.88
CA HIS A 177 15.43 -5.83 -27.60
C HIS A 177 14.94 -4.43 -27.15
N LEU A 178 14.02 -4.38 -26.16
CA LEU A 178 13.56 -3.10 -25.62
C LEU A 178 14.67 -2.47 -24.76
N SER A 179 15.16 -1.29 -25.20
CA SER A 179 16.11 -0.53 -24.42
C SER A 179 15.50 0.08 -23.16
N PRO A 180 16.21 0.12 -22.01
CA PRO A 180 15.78 0.87 -20.85
C PRO A 180 15.50 2.35 -21.12
N GLU A 181 16.10 2.93 -22.14
CA GLU A 181 15.89 4.32 -22.57
C GLU A 181 14.45 4.61 -23.03
N ILE A 182 13.65 3.58 -23.30
CA ILE A 182 12.23 3.76 -23.61
C ILE A 182 11.42 4.23 -22.38
N VAL A 183 11.93 4.00 -21.17
CA VAL A 183 11.28 4.43 -19.93
C VAL A 183 11.31 5.95 -19.87
N GLY A 184 10.14 6.58 -19.74
CA GLY A 184 10.01 8.04 -19.72
C GLY A 184 10.34 8.75 -21.05
N CYS A 185 10.34 8.03 -22.18
CA CYS A 185 10.48 8.64 -23.51
C CYS A 185 9.32 9.62 -23.81
N GLU A 186 9.47 10.45 -24.84
CA GLU A 186 8.48 11.49 -25.14
C GLU A 186 7.06 10.96 -25.32
N LYS A 187 6.89 9.81 -25.97
CA LYS A 187 5.59 9.17 -26.11
C LYS A 187 4.98 8.78 -24.74
N HIS A 188 5.79 8.38 -23.77
CA HIS A 188 5.31 8.08 -22.43
C HIS A 188 4.89 9.35 -21.68
N LYS A 189 5.59 10.47 -21.89
CA LYS A 189 5.21 11.78 -21.32
C LYS A 189 3.91 12.29 -21.91
N GLU A 190 3.75 12.19 -23.22
CA GLU A 190 2.52 12.57 -23.91
C GLU A 190 1.33 11.74 -23.41
N LEU A 191 1.51 10.42 -23.28
CA LEU A 191 0.48 9.54 -22.77
C LEU A 191 0.13 9.83 -21.30
N ALA A 192 1.14 10.09 -20.45
CA ALA A 192 0.92 10.46 -19.05
C ALA A 192 0.16 11.79 -18.93
N LEU A 193 0.50 12.79 -19.77
CA LEU A 193 -0.21 14.05 -19.81
C LEU A 193 -1.66 13.87 -20.26
N GLU A 194 -1.90 13.05 -21.26
CA GLU A 194 -3.26 12.76 -21.74
C GLU A 194 -4.08 12.00 -20.69
N ALA A 195 -3.49 11.02 -20.02
CA ALA A 195 -4.13 10.31 -18.90
C ALA A 195 -4.50 11.29 -17.78
N ALA A 196 -3.61 12.20 -17.42
CA ALA A 196 -3.88 13.23 -16.42
C ALA A 196 -5.05 14.14 -16.84
N ARG A 197 -5.08 14.58 -18.10
CA ARG A 197 -6.19 15.40 -18.62
C ARG A 197 -7.53 14.68 -18.56
N GLN A 198 -7.57 13.40 -18.91
CA GLN A 198 -8.79 12.61 -18.90
C GLN A 198 -9.25 12.21 -17.49
N SER A 199 -8.34 12.17 -16.52
CA SER A 199 -8.68 11.84 -15.13
C SER A 199 -9.25 13.02 -14.34
N ILE A 200 -9.07 14.26 -14.82
CA ILE A 200 -9.58 15.46 -14.14
C ILE A 200 -11.08 15.61 -14.38
N VAL A 201 -11.88 15.58 -13.32
CA VAL A 201 -13.34 15.72 -13.36
C VAL A 201 -13.76 17.10 -12.88
N LEU A 202 -14.50 17.82 -13.72
CA LEU A 202 -15.07 19.14 -13.38
C LEU A 202 -16.35 18.93 -12.55
N LEU A 203 -16.24 18.94 -11.23
CA LEU A 203 -17.39 18.72 -10.33
C LEU A 203 -18.37 19.90 -10.28
N LYS A 204 -17.88 21.12 -10.49
CA LYS A 204 -18.68 22.34 -10.39
C LYS A 204 -18.04 23.47 -11.19
N ASN A 205 -18.83 24.19 -11.99
CA ASN A 205 -18.41 25.38 -12.71
C ASN A 205 -19.47 26.47 -12.70
N GLN A 206 -19.66 27.10 -11.54
CA GLN A 206 -20.63 28.19 -11.39
C GLN A 206 -20.16 29.42 -12.15
N LYS A 207 -21.10 30.10 -12.81
CA LYS A 207 -20.87 31.31 -13.59
C LYS A 207 -19.83 31.15 -14.71
N ASN A 208 -19.58 29.93 -15.16
CA ASN A 208 -18.57 29.62 -16.18
C ASN A 208 -17.19 30.21 -15.83
N THR A 209 -16.76 30.05 -14.55
CA THR A 209 -15.48 30.56 -14.07
C THR A 209 -14.31 29.88 -14.79
N LEU A 210 -14.46 28.60 -15.13
CA LEU A 210 -13.48 27.84 -15.90
C LEU A 210 -13.97 27.65 -17.35
N PRO A 211 -13.05 27.62 -18.35
CA PRO A 211 -11.61 27.84 -18.22
C PRO A 211 -11.26 29.30 -17.94
N LEU A 212 -10.18 29.52 -17.19
CA LEU A 212 -9.68 30.87 -16.91
C LEU A 212 -9.24 31.55 -18.23
N ASN A 213 -9.66 32.79 -18.40
CA ASN A 213 -9.26 33.57 -19.55
C ASN A 213 -7.98 34.37 -19.24
N ALA A 214 -6.83 33.92 -19.76
CA ALA A 214 -5.53 34.57 -19.56
C ALA A 214 -5.51 36.05 -19.88
N LYS A 215 -6.32 36.51 -20.87
CA LYS A 215 -6.42 37.93 -21.23
C LYS A 215 -7.14 38.79 -20.21
N LYS A 216 -7.91 38.17 -19.29
CA LYS A 216 -8.75 38.90 -18.32
C LYS A 216 -8.19 38.85 -16.91
N ILE A 217 -7.23 37.97 -16.61
CA ILE A 217 -6.62 37.81 -15.29
C ILE A 217 -5.23 38.38 -15.24
N LYS A 218 -4.85 38.97 -14.11
CA LYS A 218 -3.51 39.55 -13.90
C LYS A 218 -2.68 38.72 -12.93
N SER A 219 -3.36 37.93 -12.10
CA SER A 219 -2.70 37.09 -11.10
C SER A 219 -3.51 35.83 -10.80
N ILE A 220 -2.79 34.77 -10.40
CA ILE A 220 -3.35 33.51 -9.93
C ILE A 220 -2.74 33.25 -8.55
N ALA A 221 -3.58 32.97 -7.56
CA ALA A 221 -3.18 32.44 -6.28
C ALA A 221 -3.31 30.91 -6.31
N VAL A 222 -2.21 30.21 -6.05
CA VAL A 222 -2.16 28.75 -5.88
C VAL A 222 -1.96 28.51 -4.40
N VAL A 223 -2.92 27.84 -3.76
CA VAL A 223 -2.98 27.72 -2.31
C VAL A 223 -2.97 26.25 -1.92
N GLY A 224 -2.21 25.91 -0.89
CA GLY A 224 -2.12 24.57 -0.33
C GLY A 224 -0.72 23.99 -0.38
N ILE A 225 -0.41 23.12 0.57
CA ILE A 225 0.92 22.50 0.73
C ILE A 225 1.29 21.64 -0.47
N ASN A 226 0.34 20.90 -1.02
CA ASN A 226 0.56 19.98 -2.14
C ASN A 226 0.68 20.68 -3.50
N ALA A 227 0.52 22.00 -3.53
CA ALA A 227 0.60 22.74 -4.79
C ALA A 227 2.01 22.72 -5.39
N ALA A 228 3.04 22.73 -4.55
CA ALA A 228 4.46 22.72 -4.96
C ALA A 228 5.08 21.32 -4.90
N ASN A 229 4.39 20.34 -4.33
CA ASN A 229 4.91 18.99 -4.11
C ASN A 229 4.39 18.01 -5.15
N CYS A 230 5.24 17.04 -5.51
CA CYS A 230 4.86 15.88 -6.29
C CYS A 230 5.13 14.65 -5.44
N GLU A 231 4.08 14.07 -4.90
CA GLU A 231 4.17 12.85 -4.11
C GLU A 231 3.90 11.63 -4.97
N PHE A 232 4.62 10.57 -4.68
CA PHE A 232 4.51 9.30 -5.39
C PHE A 232 4.15 8.21 -4.39
N GLY A 233 3.29 7.26 -4.80
CA GLY A 233 2.91 6.13 -3.95
C GLY A 233 4.07 5.16 -3.71
N ASP A 234 3.94 4.29 -2.72
CA ASP A 234 4.96 3.35 -2.26
C ASP A 234 5.56 2.45 -3.34
N TYR A 235 4.75 2.10 -4.34
CA TYR A 235 5.18 1.29 -5.48
C TYR A 235 5.76 2.09 -6.66
N SER A 236 5.86 3.39 -6.52
CA SER A 236 6.43 4.24 -7.56
C SER A 236 7.94 4.17 -7.54
N GLY A 237 8.54 3.95 -8.72
CA GLY A 237 9.98 4.11 -8.89
C GLY A 237 10.39 5.59 -8.94
N THR A 238 11.69 5.85 -8.89
CA THR A 238 12.22 7.19 -9.10
C THR A 238 11.88 7.67 -10.51
N PRO A 239 11.25 8.84 -10.66
CA PRO A 239 10.94 9.37 -11.97
C PRO A 239 12.20 9.62 -12.81
N VAL A 240 12.19 9.18 -14.06
CA VAL A 240 13.29 9.45 -15.01
C VAL A 240 13.35 10.93 -15.40
N ASN A 241 12.19 11.58 -15.45
CA ASN A 241 12.08 13.00 -15.73
C ASN A 241 11.72 13.75 -14.46
N ALA A 242 12.18 15.00 -14.35
CA ALA A 242 11.78 15.86 -13.24
C ALA A 242 10.24 15.97 -13.17
N PRO A 243 9.64 15.70 -12.01
CA PRO A 243 8.20 15.86 -11.85
C PRO A 243 7.79 17.32 -11.98
N VAL A 244 6.57 17.53 -12.46
CA VAL A 244 6.00 18.89 -12.62
C VAL A 244 4.88 19.05 -11.61
N SER A 245 5.08 19.90 -10.61
CA SER A 245 4.04 20.21 -9.62
C SER A 245 2.88 21.00 -10.25
N VAL A 246 1.73 21.05 -9.58
CA VAL A 246 0.59 21.90 -10.01
C VAL A 246 1.02 23.35 -10.14
N LEU A 247 1.81 23.85 -9.19
CA LEU A 247 2.34 25.21 -9.19
C LEU A 247 3.25 25.47 -10.42
N ASP A 248 4.18 24.53 -10.69
CA ASP A 248 5.09 24.65 -11.84
C ASP A 248 4.34 24.51 -13.15
N GLY A 249 3.37 23.62 -13.24
CA GLY A 249 2.51 23.48 -14.41
C GLY A 249 1.75 24.78 -14.73
N ILE A 250 1.23 25.46 -13.72
CA ILE A 250 0.55 26.76 -13.87
C ILE A 250 1.57 27.82 -14.30
N ARG A 251 2.72 27.93 -13.63
CA ARG A 251 3.78 28.88 -13.99
C ARG A 251 4.26 28.70 -15.43
N ASN A 252 4.53 27.46 -15.81
CA ASN A 252 4.96 27.12 -17.17
C ASN A 252 3.90 27.48 -18.22
N ARG A 253 2.62 27.33 -17.88
CA ARG A 253 1.50 27.63 -18.78
C ARG A 253 1.29 29.13 -19.00
N VAL A 254 1.44 29.93 -17.96
CA VAL A 254 1.15 31.38 -18.01
C VAL A 254 2.38 32.23 -18.27
N GLY A 255 3.57 31.69 -18.13
CA GLY A 255 4.83 32.40 -18.29
C GLY A 255 4.93 33.63 -17.38
N ASN A 256 5.50 34.72 -17.92
CA ASN A 256 5.67 35.96 -17.16
C ASN A 256 4.49 36.96 -17.32
N GLU A 257 3.47 36.58 -18.07
CA GLU A 257 2.34 37.49 -18.37
C GLU A 257 1.37 37.60 -17.19
N ILE A 258 1.27 36.57 -16.37
CA ILE A 258 0.37 36.51 -15.23
C ILE A 258 1.17 36.22 -13.95
N LYS A 259 0.99 37.07 -12.95
CA LYS A 259 1.63 36.88 -11.65
C LYS A 259 1.08 35.64 -10.97
N VAL A 260 1.92 34.64 -10.68
CA VAL A 260 1.55 33.45 -9.90
C VAL A 260 2.09 33.61 -8.47
N VAL A 261 1.19 33.59 -7.49
CA VAL A 261 1.51 33.65 -6.07
C VAL A 261 1.19 32.29 -5.46
N HIS A 262 2.11 31.75 -4.69
CA HIS A 262 1.90 30.54 -3.91
C HIS A 262 1.82 30.88 -2.44
N ALA A 263 0.83 30.34 -1.75
CA ALA A 263 0.69 30.38 -0.31
C ALA A 263 0.40 28.96 0.17
N PRO A 264 1.31 28.30 0.90
CA PRO A 264 1.00 27.08 1.58
C PRO A 264 -0.09 27.40 2.63
N TRP A 265 -1.20 26.65 2.62
CA TRP A 265 -2.30 26.91 3.55
C TRP A 265 -1.92 26.61 5.00
N VAL A 266 -1.08 25.61 5.17
CA VAL A 266 -0.50 25.23 6.45
C VAL A 266 0.99 25.52 6.36
N SER A 267 1.59 26.04 7.41
CA SER A 267 3.06 26.11 7.49
C SER A 267 3.59 24.70 7.21
N SER A 268 4.50 24.59 6.24
CA SER A 268 5.29 23.37 6.06
C SER A 268 5.96 23.01 7.39
N GLU A 269 6.40 21.78 7.56
CA GLU A 269 7.20 21.36 8.72
C GLU A 269 8.39 22.29 8.98
N GLU A 270 8.86 23.02 8.00
CA GLU A 270 9.87 24.08 8.12
C GLU A 270 9.51 25.21 9.11
N GLY A 271 8.23 25.36 9.47
CA GLY A 271 7.78 26.33 10.47
C GLY A 271 7.69 25.78 11.91
N TYR A 272 7.70 24.45 12.09
CA TYR A 272 7.65 23.86 13.43
C TYR A 272 9.03 23.73 14.02
N GLN A 273 9.13 23.99 15.31
CA GLN A 273 10.34 23.76 16.09
C GLN A 273 10.05 22.73 17.16
N LEU A 274 11.00 21.84 17.40
CA LEU A 274 10.92 20.95 18.55
C LEU A 274 10.76 21.79 19.82
N ILE A 275 9.87 21.36 20.70
CA ILE A 275 9.69 21.99 21.99
C ILE A 275 11.04 21.94 22.73
N SER A 276 11.62 23.12 22.95
CA SER A 276 12.91 23.23 23.61
C SER A 276 12.83 22.77 25.08
N PRO A 277 13.84 22.07 25.59
CA PRO A 277 13.89 21.71 27.01
C PRO A 277 13.76 22.90 27.96
N ILE A 278 14.07 24.12 27.51
CA ILE A 278 13.88 25.34 28.31
C ILE A 278 12.41 25.64 28.57
N ASN A 279 11.53 25.18 27.68
CA ASN A 279 10.08 25.30 27.83
C ASN A 279 9.46 24.16 28.67
N LEU A 280 10.29 23.20 29.10
CA LEU A 280 9.92 22.05 29.93
C LEU A 280 10.78 22.05 31.20
N PRO A 281 10.56 22.97 32.12
CA PRO A 281 11.51 23.26 33.23
C PRO A 281 11.78 22.06 34.15
N ASN A 282 10.79 21.15 34.25
CA ASN A 282 10.92 19.92 35.04
C ASN A 282 11.11 18.66 34.17
N GLY A 283 11.25 18.84 32.85
CA GLY A 283 11.15 17.73 31.89
C GLY A 283 9.76 17.12 31.87
N LEU A 284 9.64 15.98 31.21
CA LEU A 284 8.39 15.22 31.10
C LEU A 284 8.54 13.89 31.81
N LYS A 285 7.64 13.59 32.73
CA LYS A 285 7.51 12.23 33.26
C LYS A 285 7.07 11.31 32.15
N ALA A 286 7.93 10.40 31.74
CA ALA A 286 7.66 9.39 30.73
C ALA A 286 7.33 8.04 31.40
N GLU A 287 6.25 7.43 30.96
CA GLU A 287 5.76 6.11 31.40
C GLU A 287 5.76 5.19 30.19
N TYR A 288 6.65 4.20 30.17
CA TYR A 288 6.85 3.27 29.07
C TYR A 288 6.21 1.93 29.39
N TYR A 289 5.21 1.54 28.61
CA TYR A 289 4.49 0.27 28.75
C TYR A 289 4.93 -0.72 27.67
N ASP A 290 5.00 -1.98 27.97
CA ASP A 290 5.34 -3.08 27.06
C ASP A 290 4.12 -3.65 26.31
N ASN A 291 3.10 -2.83 26.15
CA ASN A 291 1.84 -3.18 25.49
C ASN A 291 1.19 -1.90 24.90
N PRO A 292 0.27 -2.04 23.94
CA PRO A 292 -0.36 -0.89 23.27
C PRO A 292 -1.52 -0.26 24.06
N THR A 293 -1.86 -0.76 25.25
CA THR A 293 -3.09 -0.38 25.97
C THR A 293 -2.84 0.33 27.30
N PHE A 294 -1.60 0.74 27.59
CA PHE A 294 -1.19 1.41 28.83
C PHE A 294 -1.52 0.60 30.12
N GLN A 295 -1.53 -0.72 30.05
CA GLN A 295 -1.84 -1.57 31.18
C GLN A 295 -0.57 -2.07 31.90
N GLY A 296 -0.73 -2.38 33.19
CA GLY A 296 0.38 -2.88 34.01
C GLY A 296 1.23 -1.77 34.62
N THR A 297 2.43 -2.12 35.07
CA THR A 297 3.36 -1.19 35.73
C THR A 297 4.37 -0.69 34.70
N PRO A 298 4.37 0.62 34.35
CA PRO A 298 5.31 1.17 33.42
C PRO A 298 6.72 1.29 33.98
N LYS A 299 7.72 1.29 33.12
CA LYS A 299 9.03 1.85 33.44
C LYS A 299 8.93 3.37 33.35
N THR A 300 9.49 4.08 34.32
CA THR A 300 9.37 5.54 34.39
C THR A 300 10.73 6.22 34.40
N ARG A 301 10.83 7.37 33.73
CA ARG A 301 11.96 8.28 33.82
C ARG A 301 11.52 9.73 33.51
N ILE A 302 12.42 10.66 33.65
CA ILE A 302 12.22 12.05 33.20
C ILE A 302 12.94 12.26 31.87
N ASP A 303 12.17 12.55 30.83
CA ASP A 303 12.67 12.93 29.51
C ASP A 303 12.75 14.46 29.39
N LYS A 304 13.82 14.94 28.76
CA LYS A 304 14.03 16.40 28.58
C LYS A 304 13.21 16.99 27.44
N GLY A 305 12.57 16.12 26.64
CA GLY A 305 11.75 16.47 25.48
C GLY A 305 11.31 15.21 24.76
N ILE A 306 10.41 15.38 23.79
CA ILE A 306 9.93 14.29 22.94
C ILE A 306 10.62 14.46 21.58
N ASN A 307 11.64 13.67 21.33
CA ASN A 307 12.27 13.46 20.02
C ASN A 307 12.82 12.05 20.01
N PHE A 308 12.00 11.13 19.54
CA PHE A 308 12.23 9.70 19.71
C PHE A 308 12.00 8.98 18.39
N GLU A 309 13.05 8.42 17.80
CA GLU A 309 12.99 7.63 16.58
C GLU A 309 13.43 6.19 16.86
N PRO A 310 12.49 5.28 17.19
CA PRO A 310 12.84 3.91 17.60
C PRO A 310 13.57 3.12 16.51
N LYS A 311 13.34 3.44 15.25
CA LYS A 311 13.92 2.69 14.11
C LYS A 311 15.40 3.00 13.85
N ASN A 312 15.91 4.14 14.29
CA ASN A 312 17.25 4.63 13.94
C ASN A 312 18.22 4.70 15.13
N GLN A 313 17.76 4.43 16.34
CA GLN A 313 18.60 4.46 17.54
C GLN A 313 18.98 3.04 17.98
N ALA A 314 20.20 2.89 18.50
CA ALA A 314 20.59 1.68 19.20
C ALA A 314 19.55 1.37 20.29
N PRO A 315 19.19 0.10 20.51
CA PRO A 315 18.18 -0.23 21.52
C PRO A 315 18.55 0.38 22.86
N ASP A 316 17.77 1.34 23.34
CA ASP A 316 17.89 1.83 24.69
C ASP A 316 17.47 0.68 25.64
N PRO A 317 18.36 0.18 26.51
CA PRO A 317 18.04 -0.93 27.41
C PRO A 317 16.87 -0.63 28.35
N PHE A 318 16.53 0.66 28.49
CA PHE A 318 15.39 1.10 29.30
C PHE A 318 14.06 0.86 28.59
N LEU A 319 14.03 0.88 27.26
CA LEU A 319 12.80 0.76 26.49
C LEU A 319 12.26 -0.67 26.52
N PRO A 320 10.94 -0.87 26.65
CA PRO A 320 10.31 -2.17 26.40
C PRO A 320 10.52 -2.59 24.94
N LYS A 321 10.39 -3.87 24.68
CA LYS A 321 10.30 -4.36 23.30
C LYS A 321 8.94 -3.99 22.71
N SER A 322 8.89 -3.70 21.39
CA SER A 322 7.64 -3.50 20.69
C SER A 322 6.69 -4.71 20.79
N PRO A 323 5.34 -4.54 20.87
CA PRO A 323 4.64 -3.26 20.84
C PRO A 323 4.79 -2.48 22.14
N LEU A 324 4.83 -1.15 22.06
CA LEU A 324 4.94 -0.30 23.23
C LEU A 324 3.95 0.86 23.18
N SER A 325 3.56 1.39 24.33
CA SER A 325 2.88 2.67 24.42
C SER A 325 3.61 3.57 25.42
N ILE A 326 3.61 4.87 25.15
CA ILE A 326 4.33 5.84 25.96
C ILE A 326 3.38 6.96 26.34
N ARG A 327 3.41 7.36 27.63
CA ARG A 327 2.71 8.54 28.12
C ARG A 327 3.71 9.52 28.69
N TRP A 328 3.72 10.74 28.18
CA TRP A 328 4.46 11.84 28.75
C TRP A 328 3.53 12.80 29.46
N THR A 329 3.89 13.22 30.64
CA THR A 329 3.15 14.20 31.45
C THR A 329 4.11 15.23 32.00
N GLY A 330 3.78 16.49 31.91
CA GLY A 330 4.63 17.57 32.42
C GLY A 330 4.02 18.94 32.24
N GLU A 331 4.84 19.97 32.41
CA GLU A 331 4.43 21.35 32.30
C GLU A 331 5.16 22.00 31.11
N LEU A 332 4.40 22.66 30.25
CA LEU A 332 4.92 23.47 29.15
C LEU A 332 4.83 24.96 29.52
N VAL A 333 5.94 25.66 29.50
CA VAL A 333 5.99 27.09 29.75
C VAL A 333 6.34 27.83 28.45
N PRO A 334 5.37 28.45 27.78
CA PRO A 334 5.62 29.22 26.58
C PRO A 334 6.51 30.42 26.82
N SER A 335 7.41 30.71 25.87
CA SER A 335 8.35 31.84 25.99
C SER A 335 7.68 33.20 25.81
N VAL A 336 6.57 33.24 25.08
CA VAL A 336 5.79 34.46 24.77
C VAL A 336 4.31 34.13 24.83
N SER A 337 3.48 35.14 25.07
CA SER A 337 2.02 35.01 24.96
C SER A 337 1.62 35.08 23.50
N GLY A 338 0.69 34.20 23.07
CA GLY A 338 0.21 34.17 21.69
C GLY A 338 -0.56 32.91 21.39
N GLU A 339 -0.92 32.74 20.12
CA GLU A 339 -1.51 31.55 19.59
C GLU A 339 -0.42 30.55 19.22
N TYR A 340 -0.58 29.30 19.62
CA TYR A 340 0.34 28.22 19.34
C TYR A 340 -0.33 27.13 18.53
N VAL A 341 0.38 26.63 17.53
CA VAL A 341 -0.05 25.47 16.73
C VAL A 341 0.90 24.31 17.07
N PHE A 342 0.32 23.21 17.49
CA PHE A 342 1.06 21.99 17.81
C PHE A 342 1.02 21.00 16.64
N SER A 343 2.15 20.34 16.42
CA SER A 343 2.27 19.21 15.50
C SER A 343 2.91 18.05 16.24
N PHE A 344 2.45 16.84 15.97
CA PHE A 344 3.00 15.61 16.50
C PHE A 344 3.22 14.62 15.35
N THR A 345 4.39 14.01 15.32
CA THR A 345 4.70 12.93 14.37
C THR A 345 4.88 11.65 15.16
N SER A 346 4.12 10.61 14.81
CA SER A 346 4.18 9.28 15.42
C SER A 346 4.11 8.20 14.35
N ASP A 347 4.58 7.00 14.67
CA ASP A 347 4.53 5.84 13.76
C ASP A 347 3.20 5.07 13.89
N ASP A 348 2.44 5.29 14.95
CA ASP A 348 1.08 4.82 15.20
C ASP A 348 0.26 5.96 15.81
N GLY A 349 -0.91 5.68 16.34
CA GLY A 349 -1.80 6.68 16.89
C GLY A 349 -1.20 7.55 18.01
N CYS A 350 -1.56 8.82 18.06
CA CYS A 350 -1.14 9.73 19.11
C CYS A 350 -2.28 10.61 19.64
N LYS A 351 -2.16 11.03 20.89
CA LYS A 351 -3.07 12.01 21.51
C LYS A 351 -2.29 13.07 22.25
N LEU A 352 -2.65 14.32 22.02
CA LEU A 352 -2.11 15.46 22.78
C LEU A 352 -3.21 16.13 23.58
N TYR A 353 -2.96 16.32 24.85
CA TYR A 353 -3.81 17.09 25.76
C TYR A 353 -3.04 18.31 26.27
N ILE A 354 -3.66 19.46 26.27
CA ILE A 354 -3.18 20.69 26.90
C ILE A 354 -4.26 21.15 27.89
N ASP A 355 -3.89 21.29 29.16
CA ASP A 355 -4.81 21.62 30.26
C ASP A 355 -6.06 20.73 30.26
N ASP A 356 -5.85 19.40 30.15
CA ASP A 356 -6.89 18.36 30.06
C ASP A 356 -7.82 18.45 28.83
N GLN A 357 -7.57 19.36 27.90
CA GLN A 357 -8.28 19.45 26.64
C GLN A 357 -7.57 18.64 25.56
N LEU A 358 -8.30 17.79 24.86
CA LEU A 358 -7.79 17.01 23.74
C LEU A 358 -7.57 17.93 22.53
N ILE A 359 -6.32 18.07 22.10
CA ILE A 359 -5.91 18.95 20.99
C ILE A 359 -5.62 18.14 19.72
N ILE A 360 -5.00 16.97 19.86
CA ILE A 360 -4.71 16.05 18.75
C ILE A 360 -5.26 14.67 19.11
N ASP A 361 -5.97 14.04 18.20
CA ASP A 361 -6.46 12.66 18.28
C ASP A 361 -6.30 12.01 16.91
N ASP A 362 -5.24 11.21 16.75
CA ASP A 362 -4.88 10.54 15.48
C ASP A 362 -4.66 9.04 15.72
#